data_667cdf7753997004ae0076952e409e7b
#
_entry.id   667cdf7753997004ae0076952e409e7b
#
_cell.length_a   1.000
_cell.length_b   1.000
_cell.length_c   1.000
_cell.angle_alpha   90.00
_cell.angle_beta   90.00
_cell.angle_gamma   90.00
#
_symmetry.space_group_name_H-M   'P 1'
#
loop_
_entity.id
_entity.type
_entity.pdbx_description
1 polymer ?
#
loop_
_entity_poly.entity_id
_entity_poly.type
_entity_poly.pdbx_seq_one_letter_code
_entity_poly.pdbx_strand_id
1 'polypeptide(L)'
;MWIKFRSLRSQFLLIILGITVSLVLIMGFLDLQTVTTTSTRIATMSLNWQAQRTSAPIQSTLTEAKDMTDALARSLEADIDDPGALRDPAVQQQILDHLEKQFHLSAESSSTIFGYYLQFNSEYTGHPNGFWYTWDPERKTYVPHTPEEMGQYFYKDRHLRKFFQDLRKGGQPVWRPPYNDHNFAVRRISYVVPVYKNQQFVGFVGLSIRIDTLISMIRDARIYESGYAVLFSNEGELYYHPDYPEGAPTTLKDFGLEPYAEVLKGRDSNDQLLSYHYKGQEKELAFITLRNSMNLGIIAPDEEIYEERRISYGRNLFLMVFFGLITSGMAIAGANRIIQPLKEIDEAARRMGQGNYDTLLKNTQKDEVGDLARNMDQTTLRMKEMVDRLENQALEDNLTQVKNTRAYQLKVQELDGLIRKDPAQVPPFGVLMVDVNDLKGVNDRFGHARGNDVLLRTVKYICDLFKHSPVYRVGGDEFVVILQKEDYSNREAILSQLKAWNRKRNYEDDRPWDQLAFASGFSAYDPENDINFLHVFLQADAVMYENKKKAEGNRMR
;
A
#
# COMPACT_ATOMS: atom_id res chain seq x y z
N MET A 1 -34.08 -45.07 -9.62
CA MET A 1 -34.79 -45.32 -10.92
C MET A 1 -33.72 -45.29 -12.02
N TRP A 2 -33.14 -46.43 -12.42
CA TRP A 2 -32.10 -46.51 -13.47
C TRP A 2 -32.79 -46.44 -14.82
N ILE A 3 -32.61 -45.33 -15.51
CA ILE A 3 -33.06 -45.17 -16.90
C ILE A 3 -32.16 -46.08 -17.74
N LYS A 4 -32.67 -47.25 -18.17
CA LYS A 4 -31.99 -48.14 -19.15
C LYS A 4 -31.96 -47.46 -20.52
N PHE A 5 -30.92 -46.74 -20.80
CA PHE A 5 -30.70 -46.21 -22.14
C PHE A 5 -30.32 -47.37 -23.06
N ARG A 6 -31.12 -47.61 -24.10
CA ARG A 6 -30.98 -48.73 -25.07
C ARG A 6 -29.84 -48.57 -26.07
N SER A 7 -29.14 -47.43 -26.08
CA SER A 7 -27.99 -47.21 -26.96
C SER A 7 -26.79 -46.66 -26.23
N LEU A 8 -25.59 -47.16 -26.51
CA LEU A 8 -24.31 -46.64 -26.07
C LEU A 8 -24.20 -45.12 -26.33
N ARG A 9 -24.82 -44.67 -27.41
CA ARG A 9 -24.92 -43.26 -27.83
C ARG A 9 -25.58 -42.37 -26.78
N SER A 10 -26.71 -42.79 -26.19
CA SER A 10 -27.42 -41.99 -25.21
C SER A 10 -26.73 -41.97 -23.84
N GLN A 11 -25.99 -43.03 -23.51
CA GLN A 11 -25.18 -43.09 -22.27
C GLN A 11 -23.97 -42.16 -22.40
N PHE A 12 -23.31 -42.17 -23.56
CA PHE A 12 -22.15 -41.31 -23.83
C PHE A 12 -22.53 -39.82 -23.84
N LEU A 13 -23.68 -39.48 -24.44
CA LEU A 13 -24.23 -38.13 -24.45
C LEU A 13 -24.52 -37.61 -23.06
N LEU A 14 -25.13 -38.43 -22.20
CA LEU A 14 -25.46 -38.05 -20.82
C LEU A 14 -24.20 -37.88 -19.96
N ILE A 15 -23.21 -38.74 -20.13
CA ILE A 15 -21.94 -38.63 -19.41
C ILE A 15 -21.20 -37.36 -19.83
N ILE A 16 -21.07 -37.09 -21.14
CA ILE A 16 -20.40 -35.88 -21.64
C ILE A 16 -21.12 -34.61 -21.17
N LEU A 17 -22.46 -34.58 -21.35
CA LEU A 17 -23.25 -33.43 -20.94
C LEU A 17 -23.17 -33.21 -19.42
N GLY A 18 -23.26 -34.28 -18.63
CA GLY A 18 -23.14 -34.22 -17.18
C GLY A 18 -21.79 -33.71 -16.69
N ILE A 19 -20.70 -34.19 -17.31
CA ILE A 19 -19.33 -33.73 -16.99
C ILE A 19 -19.16 -32.27 -17.38
N THR A 20 -19.61 -31.89 -18.57
CA THR A 20 -19.46 -30.51 -19.07
C THR A 20 -20.24 -29.52 -18.21
N VAL A 21 -21.50 -29.84 -17.88
CA VAL A 21 -22.33 -28.99 -17.02
C VAL A 21 -21.70 -28.90 -15.61
N SER A 22 -21.26 -30.04 -15.06
CA SER A 22 -20.61 -30.05 -13.75
C SER A 22 -19.32 -29.20 -13.74
N LEU A 23 -18.52 -29.30 -14.77
CA LEU A 23 -17.25 -28.54 -14.88
C LEU A 23 -17.49 -27.04 -15.00
N VAL A 24 -18.49 -26.64 -15.81
CA VAL A 24 -18.90 -25.24 -15.95
C VAL A 24 -19.43 -24.70 -14.60
N LEU A 25 -20.23 -25.49 -13.87
CA LEU A 25 -20.74 -25.10 -12.57
C LEU A 25 -19.63 -24.97 -11.53
N ILE A 26 -18.68 -25.88 -11.49
CA ILE A 26 -17.53 -25.84 -10.58
C ILE A 26 -16.65 -24.63 -10.89
N MET A 27 -16.29 -24.41 -12.16
CA MET A 27 -15.50 -23.25 -12.54
C MET A 27 -16.23 -21.94 -12.21
N GLY A 28 -17.55 -21.87 -12.50
CA GLY A 28 -18.35 -20.70 -12.15
C GLY A 28 -18.41 -20.45 -10.65
N PHE A 29 -18.52 -21.51 -9.84
CA PHE A 29 -18.49 -21.41 -8.38
C PHE A 29 -17.13 -20.92 -7.85
N LEU A 30 -16.03 -21.48 -8.37
CA LEU A 30 -14.68 -21.07 -7.97
C LEU A 30 -14.38 -19.63 -8.38
N ASP A 31 -14.80 -19.25 -9.58
CA ASP A 31 -14.63 -17.88 -10.08
C ASP A 31 -15.47 -16.89 -9.26
N LEU A 32 -16.73 -17.23 -8.96
CA LEU A 32 -17.58 -16.44 -8.08
C LEU A 32 -16.93 -16.23 -6.70
N GLN A 33 -16.37 -17.27 -6.12
CA GLN A 33 -15.70 -17.22 -4.83
C GLN A 33 -14.41 -16.37 -4.91
N THR A 34 -13.64 -16.53 -5.98
CA THR A 34 -12.41 -15.77 -6.20
C THR A 34 -12.69 -14.28 -6.41
N VAL A 35 -13.70 -13.95 -7.24
CA VAL A 35 -14.12 -12.56 -7.47
C VAL A 35 -14.60 -11.92 -6.17
N THR A 36 -15.40 -12.63 -5.37
CA THR A 36 -15.91 -12.11 -4.09
C THR A 36 -14.77 -11.83 -3.12
N THR A 37 -13.90 -12.82 -2.88
CA THR A 37 -12.80 -12.69 -1.91
C THR A 37 -11.78 -11.65 -2.33
N THR A 38 -11.42 -11.64 -3.62
CA THR A 38 -10.46 -10.66 -4.16
C THR A 38 -11.02 -9.25 -4.13
N SER A 39 -12.27 -9.07 -4.53
CA SER A 39 -12.94 -7.76 -4.55
C SER A 39 -13.08 -7.19 -3.13
N THR A 40 -13.52 -8.00 -2.16
CA THR A 40 -13.60 -7.57 -0.76
C THR A 40 -12.21 -7.19 -0.22
N ARG A 41 -11.20 -7.99 -0.51
CA ARG A 41 -9.82 -7.68 -0.10
C ARG A 41 -9.31 -6.37 -0.71
N ILE A 42 -9.53 -6.14 -1.98
CA ILE A 42 -9.15 -4.90 -2.67
C ILE A 42 -9.91 -3.71 -2.07
N ALA A 43 -11.21 -3.85 -1.85
CA ALA A 43 -12.05 -2.83 -1.23
C ALA A 43 -11.52 -2.44 0.16
N THR A 44 -11.25 -3.43 1.01
CA THR A 44 -10.70 -3.22 2.35
C THR A 44 -9.33 -2.52 2.29
N MET A 45 -8.44 -2.98 1.42
CA MET A 45 -7.12 -2.36 1.24
C MET A 45 -7.24 -0.92 0.72
N SER A 46 -8.11 -0.67 -0.25
CA SER A 46 -8.32 0.65 -0.83
C SER A 46 -8.87 1.64 0.19
N LEU A 47 -9.94 1.29 0.89
CA LEU A 47 -10.55 2.17 1.90
C LEU A 47 -9.61 2.42 3.09
N ASN A 48 -8.92 1.39 3.58
CA ASN A 48 -7.93 1.55 4.65
C ASN A 48 -6.75 2.44 4.20
N TRP A 49 -6.27 2.25 2.98
CA TRP A 49 -5.23 3.12 2.42
C TRP A 49 -5.70 4.58 2.30
N GLN A 50 -6.94 4.80 1.87
CA GLN A 50 -7.54 6.12 1.82
C GLN A 50 -7.71 6.72 3.23
N ALA A 51 -8.11 5.92 4.22
CA ALA A 51 -8.19 6.35 5.61
C ALA A 51 -6.81 6.79 6.14
N GLN A 52 -5.77 6.00 5.89
CA GLN A 52 -4.40 6.34 6.25
C GLN A 52 -3.93 7.62 5.55
N ARG A 53 -4.14 7.73 4.24
CA ARG A 53 -3.76 8.91 3.46
C ARG A 53 -4.49 10.16 3.92
N THR A 54 -5.79 10.07 4.14
CA THR A 54 -6.65 11.18 4.57
C THR A 54 -6.35 11.58 6.02
N SER A 55 -5.96 10.63 6.88
CA SER A 55 -5.58 10.92 8.26
C SER A 55 -4.20 11.56 8.40
N ALA A 56 -3.30 11.36 7.43
CA ALA A 56 -1.89 11.77 7.53
C ALA A 56 -1.70 13.26 7.86
N PRO A 57 -2.36 14.23 7.22
CA PRO A 57 -2.23 15.65 7.58
C PRO A 57 -2.74 15.93 8.99
N ILE A 58 -3.87 15.31 9.40
CA ILE A 58 -4.38 15.44 10.77
C ILE A 58 -3.38 14.85 11.77
N GLN A 59 -2.88 13.63 11.51
CA GLN A 59 -1.89 12.98 12.37
C GLN A 59 -0.61 13.81 12.51
N SER A 60 -0.16 14.44 11.41
CA SER A 60 0.99 15.35 11.41
C SER A 60 0.72 16.55 12.30
N THR A 61 -0.43 17.21 12.12
CA THR A 61 -0.83 18.38 12.93
C THR A 61 -0.95 18.03 14.42
N LEU A 62 -1.57 16.89 14.74
CA LEU A 62 -1.67 16.42 16.12
C LEU A 62 -0.30 16.09 16.71
N THR A 63 0.60 15.51 15.92
CA THR A 63 1.96 15.19 16.35
C THR A 63 2.77 16.45 16.60
N GLU A 64 2.73 17.41 15.68
CA GLU A 64 3.40 18.71 15.82
C GLU A 64 2.94 19.43 17.10
N ALA A 65 1.63 19.52 17.32
CA ALA A 65 1.06 20.15 18.52
C ALA A 65 1.49 19.43 19.80
N LYS A 66 1.48 18.10 19.79
CA LYS A 66 1.96 17.28 20.90
C LYS A 66 3.44 17.53 21.18
N ASP A 67 4.28 17.40 20.16
CA ASP A 67 5.74 17.49 20.33
C ASP A 67 6.16 18.88 20.79
N MET A 68 5.50 19.93 20.29
CA MET A 68 5.68 21.31 20.73
C MET A 68 5.28 21.48 22.18
N THR A 69 4.11 21.01 22.60
CA THR A 69 3.64 21.15 23.98
C THR A 69 4.52 20.35 24.95
N ASP A 70 4.91 19.13 24.56
CA ASP A 70 5.82 18.30 25.36
C ASP A 70 7.21 18.95 25.52
N ALA A 71 7.72 19.61 24.46
CA ALA A 71 9.00 20.33 24.53
C ALA A 71 8.93 21.50 25.50
N LEU A 72 7.84 22.25 25.46
CA LEU A 72 7.60 23.39 26.34
C LEU A 72 7.34 22.97 27.78
N ALA A 73 6.67 21.82 27.98
CA ALA A 73 6.51 21.24 29.32
C ALA A 73 7.85 20.84 29.94
N ARG A 74 8.74 20.25 29.12
CA ARG A 74 10.13 19.94 29.57
C ARG A 74 10.94 21.19 29.84
N SER A 75 10.76 22.25 29.04
CA SER A 75 11.42 23.54 29.32
C SER A 75 10.95 24.14 30.63
N LEU A 76 9.63 24.13 30.88
CA LEU A 76 9.08 24.57 32.18
C LEU A 76 9.64 23.75 33.35
N GLU A 77 9.70 22.43 33.22
CA GLU A 77 10.27 21.55 34.24
C GLU A 77 11.74 21.86 34.52
N ALA A 78 12.50 22.17 33.47
CA ALA A 78 13.93 22.49 33.57
C ALA A 78 14.17 23.85 34.18
N ASP A 79 13.33 24.85 33.90
CA ASP A 79 13.46 26.20 34.42
C ASP A 79 13.07 26.31 35.91
N ILE A 80 12.45 25.31 36.50
CA ILE A 80 12.06 25.23 37.90
C ILE A 80 13.05 24.34 38.64
N ASP A 81 13.92 24.90 39.46
CA ASP A 81 14.82 24.12 40.30
C ASP A 81 14.09 23.44 41.46
N ASP A 82 13.27 24.20 42.18
CA ASP A 82 12.42 23.75 43.29
C ASP A 82 11.02 24.36 43.16
N PRO A 83 9.92 23.60 43.39
CA PRO A 83 8.55 24.12 43.34
C PRO A 83 8.31 25.33 44.25
N GLY A 84 9.00 25.40 45.39
CA GLY A 84 8.93 26.53 46.32
C GLY A 84 9.46 27.85 45.76
N ALA A 85 10.35 27.81 44.76
CA ALA A 85 10.88 29.00 44.08
C ALA A 85 9.76 29.78 43.35
N LEU A 86 8.69 29.12 42.96
CA LEU A 86 7.50 29.76 42.36
C LEU A 86 6.73 30.68 43.31
N ARG A 87 7.11 30.78 44.58
CA ARG A 87 6.58 31.78 45.49
C ARG A 87 7.18 33.16 45.28
N ASP A 88 8.34 33.23 44.60
CA ASP A 88 8.97 34.48 44.25
C ASP A 88 8.43 35.02 42.93
N PRO A 89 7.78 36.20 42.90
CA PRO A 89 7.26 36.81 41.68
C PRO A 89 8.33 37.06 40.61
N ALA A 90 9.59 37.32 41.04
CA ALA A 90 10.68 37.54 40.08
C ALA A 90 11.04 36.25 39.31
N VAL A 91 11.06 35.13 40.01
CA VAL A 91 11.28 33.80 39.38
C VAL A 91 10.12 33.45 38.47
N GLN A 92 8.87 33.70 38.89
CA GLN A 92 7.72 33.49 38.02
C GLN A 92 7.84 34.29 36.72
N GLN A 93 8.16 35.59 36.82
CA GLN A 93 8.26 36.47 35.65
C GLN A 93 9.39 36.03 34.73
N GLN A 94 10.54 35.66 35.24
CA GLN A 94 11.66 35.16 34.43
C GLN A 94 11.28 33.90 33.61
N ILE A 95 10.61 32.95 34.25
CA ILE A 95 10.14 31.73 33.61
C ILE A 95 9.07 32.05 32.54
N LEU A 96 8.12 32.95 32.87
CA LEU A 96 7.08 33.36 31.94
C LEU A 96 7.69 34.05 30.70
N ASP A 97 8.59 35.02 30.87
CA ASP A 97 9.23 35.74 29.75
C ASP A 97 9.99 34.78 28.81
N HIS A 98 10.67 33.78 29.39
CA HIS A 98 11.41 32.79 28.62
C HIS A 98 10.45 31.89 27.83
N LEU A 99 9.47 31.28 28.49
CA LEU A 99 8.56 30.32 27.87
C LEU A 99 7.54 31.00 26.93
N GLU A 100 7.05 32.17 27.28
CA GLU A 100 6.14 32.94 26.45
C GLU A 100 6.75 33.22 25.08
N LYS A 101 8.03 33.65 25.04
CA LYS A 101 8.76 33.86 23.83
C LYS A 101 8.93 32.56 23.00
N GLN A 102 9.24 31.46 23.66
CA GLN A 102 9.34 30.15 22.98
C GLN A 102 7.99 29.70 22.40
N PHE A 103 6.90 29.81 23.17
CA PHE A 103 5.56 29.50 22.71
C PHE A 103 5.14 30.36 21.54
N HIS A 104 5.37 31.67 21.64
CA HIS A 104 4.98 32.61 20.60
C HIS A 104 5.66 32.31 19.27
N LEU A 105 6.98 32.14 19.27
CA LEU A 105 7.74 31.78 18.07
C LEU A 105 7.31 30.45 17.48
N SER A 106 7.04 29.48 18.32
CA SER A 106 6.60 28.16 17.88
C SER A 106 5.18 28.22 17.32
N ALA A 107 4.27 28.96 17.92
CA ALA A 107 2.91 29.13 17.47
C ALA A 107 2.83 29.90 16.14
N GLU A 108 3.65 30.95 15.96
CA GLU A 108 3.74 31.71 14.70
C GLU A 108 4.27 30.85 13.54
N SER A 109 5.08 29.83 13.81
CA SER A 109 5.58 28.91 12.79
C SER A 109 4.53 27.92 12.29
N SER A 110 3.41 27.77 13.00
CA SER A 110 2.33 26.83 12.67
C SER A 110 1.03 27.56 12.35
N SER A 111 0.44 27.24 11.20
CA SER A 111 -0.85 27.81 10.77
C SER A 111 -2.07 27.16 11.43
N THR A 112 -1.88 26.12 12.24
CA THR A 112 -2.97 25.29 12.78
C THR A 112 -3.29 25.56 14.24
N ILE A 113 -2.38 26.21 14.97
CA ILE A 113 -2.53 26.52 16.38
C ILE A 113 -3.54 27.66 16.55
N PHE A 114 -4.58 27.40 17.33
CA PHE A 114 -5.57 28.42 17.70
C PHE A 114 -5.15 29.18 18.96
N GLY A 115 -4.57 28.49 19.95
CA GLY A 115 -4.15 29.14 21.17
C GLY A 115 -3.22 28.26 21.99
N TYR A 116 -2.49 28.91 22.87
CA TYR A 116 -1.56 28.26 23.76
C TYR A 116 -1.59 28.94 25.14
N TYR A 117 -1.27 28.18 26.15
CA TYR A 117 -1.31 28.66 27.52
C TYR A 117 -0.36 27.90 28.43
N LEU A 118 0.08 28.60 29.47
CA LEU A 118 0.76 28.08 30.62
C LEU A 118 0.04 28.61 31.87
N GLN A 119 -0.23 27.74 32.84
CA GLN A 119 -0.75 28.14 34.11
C GLN A 119 0.03 27.48 35.24
N PHE A 120 0.56 28.26 36.14
CA PHE A 120 1.18 27.75 37.36
C PHE A 120 0.13 27.25 38.37
N ASN A 121 0.56 26.37 39.25
CA ASN A 121 -0.24 25.95 40.38
C ASN A 121 -0.38 27.12 41.36
N SER A 122 -1.60 27.62 41.54
CA SER A 122 -1.89 28.75 42.42
C SER A 122 -1.55 28.54 43.91
N GLU A 123 -1.27 27.30 44.35
CA GLU A 123 -0.76 27.04 45.72
C GLU A 123 0.65 27.59 45.92
N TYR A 124 1.43 27.73 44.87
CA TYR A 124 2.76 28.36 44.96
C TYR A 124 2.69 29.85 44.67
N THR A 125 1.90 30.26 43.65
CA THR A 125 1.85 31.67 43.23
C THR A 125 0.92 32.54 44.06
N GLY A 126 0.02 31.93 44.86
CA GLY A 126 -0.96 32.66 45.68
C GLY A 126 -2.18 33.17 44.89
N HIS A 127 -2.08 33.31 43.61
CA HIS A 127 -3.14 33.74 42.66
C HIS A 127 -2.96 33.03 41.31
N PRO A 128 -3.98 33.01 40.43
CA PRO A 128 -3.81 32.56 39.08
C PRO A 128 -2.69 33.33 38.40
N ASN A 129 -1.68 32.64 37.86
CA ASN A 129 -0.57 33.24 37.15
C ASN A 129 -0.13 32.35 35.99
N GLY A 130 0.25 32.98 34.89
CA GLY A 130 0.63 32.30 33.65
C GLY A 130 0.39 33.22 32.46
N PHE A 131 0.37 32.66 31.30
CA PHE A 131 -0.02 33.36 30.10
C PHE A 131 -1.04 32.53 29.30
N TRP A 132 -1.88 33.20 28.51
CA TRP A 132 -2.84 32.61 27.62
C TRP A 132 -2.99 33.49 26.38
N TYR A 133 -2.80 32.89 25.20
CA TYR A 133 -2.91 33.56 23.94
C TYR A 133 -3.89 32.80 23.05
N THR A 134 -4.68 33.54 22.23
CA THR A 134 -5.53 32.97 21.18
C THR A 134 -5.34 33.74 19.88
N TRP A 135 -5.44 33.02 18.78
CA TRP A 135 -5.34 33.61 17.44
C TRP A 135 -6.57 34.46 17.12
N ASP A 136 -6.34 35.70 16.76
CA ASP A 136 -7.34 36.62 16.25
C ASP A 136 -7.24 36.65 14.70
N PRO A 137 -8.27 36.14 13.97
CA PRO A 137 -8.22 36.09 12.51
C PRO A 137 -8.32 37.47 11.85
N GLU A 138 -8.92 38.48 12.53
CA GLU A 138 -9.04 39.83 12.01
C GLU A 138 -7.69 40.58 12.11
N ARG A 139 -7.03 40.46 13.24
CA ARG A 139 -5.73 41.07 13.50
C ARG A 139 -4.56 40.27 12.95
N LYS A 140 -4.78 39.02 12.59
CA LYS A 140 -3.75 38.05 12.15
C LYS A 140 -2.57 37.97 13.13
N THR A 141 -2.88 37.91 14.40
CA THR A 141 -1.89 37.80 15.48
C THR A 141 -2.49 37.08 16.69
N TYR A 142 -1.62 36.62 17.57
CA TYR A 142 -2.03 36.10 18.86
C TYR A 142 -2.33 37.25 19.85
N VAL A 143 -3.50 37.19 20.48
CA VAL A 143 -3.96 38.18 21.44
C VAL A 143 -3.82 37.61 22.84
N PRO A 144 -3.17 38.33 23.79
CA PRO A 144 -3.05 37.89 25.16
C PRO A 144 -4.37 38.04 25.93
N HIS A 145 -4.58 37.13 26.86
CA HIS A 145 -5.66 37.16 27.87
C HIS A 145 -5.07 37.28 29.25
N THR A 146 -5.78 37.94 30.12
CA THR A 146 -5.30 38.18 31.51
C THR A 146 -5.32 36.86 32.32
N PRO A 147 -4.46 36.74 33.36
CA PRO A 147 -4.50 35.61 34.29
C PRO A 147 -5.85 35.44 35.00
N GLU A 148 -6.56 36.55 35.26
CA GLU A 148 -7.90 36.53 35.83
C GLU A 148 -8.94 35.97 34.88
N GLU A 149 -8.89 36.33 33.59
CA GLU A 149 -9.74 35.76 32.53
C GLU A 149 -9.46 34.25 32.40
N MET A 150 -8.21 33.87 32.38
CA MET A 150 -7.78 32.48 32.38
C MET A 150 -8.30 31.72 33.60
N GLY A 151 -8.12 32.28 34.80
CA GLY A 151 -8.65 31.72 36.03
C GLY A 151 -10.17 31.54 36.00
N GLN A 152 -10.91 32.60 35.59
CA GLN A 152 -12.36 32.52 35.45
C GLN A 152 -12.79 31.45 34.42
N TYR A 153 -12.09 31.34 33.29
CA TYR A 153 -12.34 30.35 32.26
C TYR A 153 -12.23 28.92 32.81
N PHE A 154 -11.14 28.60 33.50
CA PHE A 154 -10.90 27.25 34.02
C PHE A 154 -11.79 26.88 35.22
N TYR A 155 -12.29 27.84 35.99
CA TYR A 155 -13.09 27.57 37.20
C TYR A 155 -14.60 27.68 37.01
N LYS A 156 -15.12 28.36 35.96
CA LYS A 156 -16.57 28.49 35.73
C LYS A 156 -17.19 27.18 35.23
N ASP A 157 -16.53 26.47 34.34
CA ASP A 157 -17.02 25.21 33.78
C ASP A 157 -16.72 24.04 34.73
N ARG A 158 -17.78 23.32 35.16
CA ARG A 158 -17.66 22.17 36.07
C ARG A 158 -16.81 21.03 35.47
N HIS A 159 -16.93 20.79 34.17
CA HIS A 159 -16.17 19.73 33.48
C HIS A 159 -14.70 20.10 33.35
N LEU A 160 -14.41 21.37 33.02
CA LEU A 160 -13.04 21.89 32.99
C LEU A 160 -12.40 21.77 34.37
N ARG A 161 -13.09 22.21 35.42
CA ARG A 161 -12.59 22.15 36.80
C ARG A 161 -12.22 20.72 37.18
N LYS A 162 -13.10 19.74 36.89
CA LYS A 162 -12.82 18.32 37.16
C LYS A 162 -11.61 17.85 36.40
N PHE A 163 -11.55 18.15 35.09
CA PHE A 163 -10.43 17.76 34.21
C PHE A 163 -9.08 18.26 34.78
N PHE A 164 -8.97 19.53 35.15
CA PHE A 164 -7.73 20.08 35.70
C PHE A 164 -7.43 19.55 37.11
N GLN A 165 -8.46 19.25 37.93
CA GLN A 165 -8.27 18.57 39.21
C GLN A 165 -7.71 17.16 39.06
N ASP A 166 -8.15 16.42 38.04
CA ASP A 166 -7.67 15.07 37.76
C ASP A 166 -6.22 15.11 37.26
N LEU A 167 -5.87 16.07 36.39
CA LEU A 167 -4.49 16.30 35.94
C LEU A 167 -3.57 16.61 37.13
N ARG A 168 -4.00 17.45 38.06
CA ARG A 168 -3.24 17.86 39.25
C ARG A 168 -2.93 16.68 40.18
N LYS A 169 -3.77 15.65 40.24
CA LYS A 169 -3.61 14.46 41.10
C LYS A 169 -2.67 13.39 40.53
N GLY A 170 -1.79 13.72 39.60
CA GLY A 170 -0.87 12.78 38.94
C GLY A 170 -1.35 12.32 37.60
N GLY A 171 -2.14 13.16 36.91
CA GLY A 171 -2.57 12.89 35.53
C GLY A 171 -1.42 12.83 34.54
N GLN A 172 -1.63 12.09 33.44
CA GLN A 172 -0.72 12.04 32.33
C GLN A 172 -1.08 13.09 31.27
N PRO A 173 -0.16 13.46 30.38
CA PRO A 173 -0.47 14.27 29.21
C PRO A 173 -1.66 13.72 28.44
N VAL A 174 -2.63 14.56 28.10
CA VAL A 174 -3.89 14.10 27.52
C VAL A 174 -4.45 15.06 26.48
N TRP A 175 -5.03 14.47 25.44
CA TRP A 175 -5.89 15.21 24.52
C TRP A 175 -7.28 15.38 25.13
N ARG A 176 -7.70 16.62 25.25
CA ARG A 176 -9.08 16.93 25.58
C ARG A 176 -9.94 16.76 24.33
N PRO A 177 -11.06 15.99 24.40
CA PRO A 177 -11.96 15.85 23.26
C PRO A 177 -12.54 17.20 22.82
N PRO A 178 -13.10 17.30 21.60
CA PRO A 178 -13.70 18.52 21.11
C PRO A 178 -14.74 19.11 22.07
N TYR A 179 -14.60 20.38 22.37
CA TYR A 179 -15.53 21.12 23.23
C TYR A 179 -15.83 22.51 22.65
N ASN A 180 -17.05 22.97 22.90
CA ASN A 180 -17.45 24.32 22.51
C ASN A 180 -16.87 25.33 23.47
N ASP A 181 -16.07 26.25 22.93
CA ASP A 181 -15.58 27.38 23.70
C ASP A 181 -16.55 28.56 23.56
N HIS A 182 -17.38 28.75 24.56
CA HIS A 182 -18.42 29.79 24.55
C HIS A 182 -17.86 31.21 24.53
N ASN A 183 -16.58 31.40 24.95
CA ASN A 183 -15.97 32.74 24.97
C ASN A 183 -15.52 33.16 23.55
N PHE A 184 -15.19 32.20 22.70
CA PHE A 184 -14.69 32.48 21.36
C PHE A 184 -15.63 31.98 20.25
N ALA A 185 -16.78 31.40 20.61
CA ALA A 185 -17.72 30.77 19.66
C ALA A 185 -17.04 29.80 18.68
N VAL A 186 -16.02 29.08 19.15
CA VAL A 186 -15.27 28.08 18.38
C VAL A 186 -15.30 26.73 19.06
N ARG A 187 -15.29 25.67 18.26
CA ARG A 187 -15.10 24.31 18.75
C ARG A 187 -13.63 23.93 18.58
N ARG A 188 -13.00 23.46 19.66
CA ARG A 188 -11.56 23.18 19.68
C ARG A 188 -11.22 21.90 20.44
N ILE A 189 -10.07 21.35 20.12
CA ILE A 189 -9.39 20.30 20.87
C ILE A 189 -8.16 20.92 21.56
N SER A 190 -7.74 20.34 22.66
CA SER A 190 -6.55 20.82 23.35
C SER A 190 -5.68 19.65 23.82
N TYR A 191 -4.39 19.76 23.62
CA TYR A 191 -3.42 18.88 24.25
C TYR A 191 -2.88 19.57 25.49
N VAL A 192 -2.94 18.88 26.63
CA VAL A 192 -2.59 19.44 27.94
C VAL A 192 -1.58 18.53 28.61
N VAL A 193 -0.48 19.13 29.04
CA VAL A 193 0.62 18.45 29.72
C VAL A 193 0.74 19.02 31.12
N PRO A 194 0.42 18.23 32.17
CA PRO A 194 0.73 18.59 33.54
C PRO A 194 2.23 18.51 33.80
N VAL A 195 2.78 19.48 34.47
CA VAL A 195 4.21 19.55 34.79
C VAL A 195 4.42 19.31 36.26
N TYR A 196 5.32 18.40 36.57
CA TYR A 196 5.69 18.04 37.94
C TYR A 196 7.19 18.25 38.12
N LYS A 197 7.56 18.76 39.30
CA LYS A 197 8.94 18.82 39.75
C LYS A 197 9.03 18.15 41.12
N ASN A 198 9.95 17.24 41.30
CA ASN A 198 10.08 16.49 42.58
C ASN A 198 8.75 15.85 43.04
N GLN A 199 7.98 15.28 42.08
CA GLN A 199 6.64 14.69 42.29
C GLN A 199 5.55 15.69 42.73
N GLN A 200 5.83 16.97 42.70
CA GLN A 200 4.86 18.03 43.04
C GLN A 200 4.36 18.69 41.77
N PHE A 201 3.05 18.88 41.66
CA PHE A 201 2.43 19.55 40.55
C PHE A 201 2.74 21.05 40.57
N VAL A 202 3.45 21.54 39.57
CA VAL A 202 3.88 22.94 39.47
C VAL A 202 3.03 23.78 38.50
N GLY A 203 2.33 23.13 37.59
CA GLY A 203 1.48 23.80 36.63
C GLY A 203 1.14 22.90 35.45
N PHE A 204 0.56 23.46 34.42
CA PHE A 204 0.33 22.78 33.16
C PHE A 204 0.56 23.73 31.97
N VAL A 205 0.92 23.15 30.89
CA VAL A 205 1.00 23.80 29.58
C VAL A 205 -0.02 23.18 28.66
N GLY A 206 -0.55 23.96 27.75
CA GLY A 206 -1.51 23.44 26.79
C GLY A 206 -1.52 24.21 25.47
N LEU A 207 -1.91 23.50 24.43
CA LEU A 207 -2.06 24.01 23.09
C LEU A 207 -3.41 23.60 22.54
N SER A 208 -4.06 24.49 21.81
CA SER A 208 -5.40 24.28 21.25
C SER A 208 -5.38 24.40 19.74
N ILE A 209 -6.16 23.54 19.08
CA ILE A 209 -6.41 23.54 17.64
C ILE A 209 -7.91 23.66 17.42
N ARG A 210 -8.34 24.45 16.44
CA ARG A 210 -9.76 24.50 16.05
C ARG A 210 -10.14 23.21 15.35
N ILE A 211 -11.30 22.66 15.70
CA ILE A 211 -11.81 21.47 15.03
C ILE A 211 -12.05 21.72 13.54
N ASP A 212 -12.46 22.94 13.17
CA ASP A 212 -12.68 23.36 11.78
C ASP A 212 -11.41 23.23 10.93
N THR A 213 -10.23 23.45 11.53
CA THR A 213 -8.94 23.25 10.85
C THR A 213 -8.75 21.78 10.47
N LEU A 214 -9.08 20.85 11.37
CA LEU A 214 -9.01 19.41 11.08
C LEU A 214 -10.09 19.00 10.08
N ILE A 215 -11.30 19.54 10.20
CA ILE A 215 -12.42 19.30 9.28
C ILE A 215 -12.04 19.76 7.87
N SER A 216 -11.42 20.94 7.72
CA SER A 216 -11.01 21.46 6.41
C SER A 216 -10.01 20.56 5.68
N MET A 217 -9.20 19.78 6.42
CA MET A 217 -8.24 18.84 5.83
C MET A 217 -8.93 17.61 5.20
N ILE A 218 -10.16 17.31 5.61
CA ILE A 218 -10.90 16.12 5.17
C ILE A 218 -12.19 16.44 4.39
N ARG A 219 -12.67 17.67 4.46
CA ARG A 219 -13.93 18.08 3.82
C ARG A 219 -13.95 17.81 2.32
N ASP A 220 -12.84 18.07 1.64
CA ASP A 220 -12.71 17.93 0.21
C ASP A 220 -12.03 16.61 -0.20
N ALA A 221 -11.92 15.66 0.75
CA ALA A 221 -11.35 14.35 0.45
C ALA A 221 -12.26 13.61 -0.55
N ARG A 222 -11.74 13.38 -1.75
CA ARG A 222 -12.44 12.61 -2.77
C ARG A 222 -12.24 11.13 -2.54
N ILE A 223 -13.33 10.44 -2.24
CA ILE A 223 -13.38 9.02 -1.94
C ILE A 223 -14.37 8.41 -2.94
N TYR A 224 -13.88 7.70 -3.93
CA TYR A 224 -14.67 7.28 -5.09
C TYR A 224 -15.40 8.49 -5.73
N GLU A 225 -16.65 8.35 -6.17
CA GLU A 225 -17.41 9.44 -6.76
C GLU A 225 -18.21 10.23 -5.72
N SER A 226 -18.87 9.53 -4.78
CA SER A 226 -19.78 10.14 -3.79
C SER A 226 -19.43 9.81 -2.34
N GLY A 227 -18.31 9.13 -2.10
CA GLY A 227 -17.84 8.84 -0.77
C GLY A 227 -17.26 10.08 -0.08
N TYR A 228 -17.18 10.03 1.24
CA TYR A 228 -16.77 11.16 2.09
C TYR A 228 -16.07 10.71 3.36
N ALA A 229 -15.40 11.65 4.02
CA ALA A 229 -14.80 11.45 5.32
C ALA A 229 -15.73 11.94 6.44
N VAL A 230 -15.64 11.30 7.60
CA VAL A 230 -16.36 11.66 8.84
C VAL A 230 -15.39 11.68 10.01
N LEU A 231 -15.69 12.49 11.03
CA LEU A 231 -14.89 12.58 12.25
C LEU A 231 -15.80 12.36 13.46
N PHE A 232 -15.45 11.44 14.33
CA PHE A 232 -16.28 11.06 15.48
C PHE A 232 -15.44 10.62 16.69
N SER A 233 -16.06 10.59 17.87
CA SER A 233 -15.42 10.11 19.11
C SER A 233 -15.51 8.59 19.26
N ASN A 234 -14.68 8.03 20.14
CA ASN A 234 -14.80 6.62 20.56
C ASN A 234 -16.14 6.33 21.27
N GLU A 235 -16.82 7.35 21.75
CA GLU A 235 -18.13 7.24 22.44
C GLU A 235 -19.29 7.37 21.45
N GLY A 236 -19.01 7.65 20.16
CA GLY A 236 -20.00 7.75 19.11
C GLY A 236 -20.58 9.16 18.90
N GLU A 237 -19.99 10.20 19.50
CA GLU A 237 -20.34 11.58 19.21
C GLU A 237 -19.74 11.96 17.83
N LEU A 238 -20.56 12.55 16.97
CA LEU A 238 -20.15 13.00 15.64
C LEU A 238 -19.57 14.42 15.71
N TYR A 239 -18.36 14.59 15.20
CA TYR A 239 -17.72 15.89 15.09
C TYR A 239 -17.86 16.51 13.71
N TYR A 240 -17.87 15.68 12.67
CA TYR A 240 -18.07 16.11 11.30
C TYR A 240 -18.71 15.01 10.45
N HIS A 241 -19.74 15.40 9.70
CA HIS A 241 -20.35 14.62 8.63
C HIS A 241 -20.92 15.60 7.60
N PRO A 242 -20.73 15.39 6.29
CA PRO A 242 -21.14 16.36 5.26
C PRO A 242 -22.65 16.63 5.23
N ASP A 243 -23.46 15.69 5.66
CA ASP A 243 -24.94 15.82 5.65
C ASP A 243 -25.53 16.55 6.87
N TYR A 244 -24.71 16.85 7.90
CA TYR A 244 -25.18 17.51 9.12
C TYR A 244 -24.50 18.85 9.33
N PRO A 245 -25.22 19.85 9.87
CA PRO A 245 -24.60 21.12 10.23
C PRO A 245 -23.49 20.90 11.26
N GLU A 246 -22.40 21.62 11.11
CA GLU A 246 -21.29 21.58 12.07
C GLU A 246 -21.76 21.96 13.48
N GLY A 247 -21.45 21.12 14.47
CA GLY A 247 -21.85 21.33 15.85
C GLY A 247 -23.25 20.82 16.21
N ALA A 248 -24.00 20.23 15.28
CA ALA A 248 -25.25 19.55 15.60
C ALA A 248 -24.99 18.38 16.58
N PRO A 249 -25.79 18.20 17.62
CA PRO A 249 -25.68 17.07 18.53
C PRO A 249 -26.14 15.79 17.81
N THR A 250 -25.23 15.14 17.12
CA THR A 250 -25.50 13.95 16.29
C THR A 250 -24.65 12.79 16.80
N THR A 251 -25.20 11.60 16.76
CA THR A 251 -24.56 10.39 17.26
C THR A 251 -24.52 9.30 16.17
N LEU A 252 -23.79 8.23 16.41
CA LEU A 252 -23.73 7.05 15.53
C LEU A 252 -25.11 6.47 15.20
N LYS A 253 -26.09 6.65 16.09
CA LYS A 253 -27.47 6.18 15.89
C LYS A 253 -28.14 6.90 14.72
N ASP A 254 -27.88 8.19 14.54
CA ASP A 254 -28.55 9.02 13.56
C ASP A 254 -28.20 8.62 12.11
N PHE A 255 -27.12 7.87 11.93
CA PHE A 255 -26.68 7.37 10.63
C PHE A 255 -26.44 5.85 10.56
N GLY A 256 -27.06 5.09 11.47
CA GLY A 256 -27.17 3.63 11.33
C GLY A 256 -25.95 2.84 11.83
N LEU A 257 -25.00 3.45 12.51
CA LEU A 257 -23.78 2.80 13.03
C LEU A 257 -23.90 2.36 14.51
N GLU A 258 -25.09 2.49 15.13
CA GLU A 258 -25.31 2.05 16.52
C GLU A 258 -24.91 0.57 16.78
N PRO A 259 -25.16 -0.39 15.86
CA PRO A 259 -24.76 -1.79 16.08
C PRO A 259 -23.25 -1.99 16.20
N TYR A 260 -22.46 -1.06 15.69
CA TYR A 260 -21.00 -1.11 15.70
C TYR A 260 -20.35 -0.29 16.81
N ALA A 261 -21.13 0.28 17.73
CA ALA A 261 -20.63 1.15 18.80
C ALA A 261 -19.48 0.51 19.62
N GLU A 262 -19.56 -0.81 19.89
CA GLU A 262 -18.47 -1.51 20.59
C GLU A 262 -17.22 -1.72 19.73
N VAL A 263 -17.39 -1.97 18.42
CA VAL A 263 -16.28 -2.11 17.47
C VAL A 263 -15.55 -0.77 17.30
N LEU A 264 -16.32 0.32 17.26
CA LEU A 264 -15.80 1.68 17.08
C LEU A 264 -15.08 2.22 18.34
N LYS A 265 -15.27 1.60 19.51
CA LYS A 265 -14.47 1.83 20.74
C LYS A 265 -13.12 1.11 20.70
N GLY A 266 -12.97 0.08 19.86
CA GLY A 266 -11.73 -0.64 19.65
C GLY A 266 -10.73 0.22 18.85
N ARG A 267 -9.45 -0.09 18.99
CA ARG A 267 -8.41 0.58 18.21
C ARG A 267 -8.34 -0.05 16.83
N ASP A 268 -8.56 0.76 15.82
CA ASP A 268 -8.38 0.50 14.39
C ASP A 268 -9.24 -0.63 13.80
N SER A 269 -9.93 -0.37 12.70
CA SER A 269 -10.67 -1.36 11.91
C SER A 269 -9.75 -2.28 11.10
N ASN A 270 -8.56 -2.54 11.55
CA ASN A 270 -7.40 -2.97 10.77
C ASN A 270 -7.61 -4.01 9.66
N ASP A 271 -8.74 -4.73 9.61
CA ASP A 271 -9.00 -5.68 8.52
C ASP A 271 -10.49 -5.89 8.18
N GLN A 272 -11.41 -5.11 8.71
CA GLN A 272 -12.84 -5.30 8.40
C GLN A 272 -13.51 -3.96 8.04
N LEU A 273 -14.26 -3.97 6.94
CA LEU A 273 -15.18 -2.89 6.63
C LEU A 273 -16.46 -3.08 7.45
N LEU A 274 -17.05 -1.98 7.87
CA LEU A 274 -18.35 -1.97 8.55
C LEU A 274 -19.43 -1.58 7.55
N SER A 275 -20.25 -2.56 7.20
CA SER A 275 -21.38 -2.36 6.27
C SER A 275 -22.59 -1.86 7.03
N TYR A 276 -23.21 -0.78 6.58
CA TYR A 276 -24.40 -0.21 7.21
C TYR A 276 -25.31 0.47 6.18
N HIS A 277 -26.58 0.63 6.57
CA HIS A 277 -27.58 1.25 5.73
C HIS A 277 -27.80 2.71 6.10
N TYR A 278 -27.64 3.63 5.14
CA TYR A 278 -27.85 5.06 5.36
C TYR A 278 -28.49 5.73 4.14
N LYS A 279 -29.58 6.46 4.36
CA LYS A 279 -30.36 7.18 3.31
C LYS A 279 -30.75 6.29 2.12
N GLY A 280 -31.12 5.05 2.39
CA GLY A 280 -31.57 4.12 1.34
C GLY A 280 -30.45 3.44 0.55
N GLN A 281 -29.20 3.58 0.99
CA GLN A 281 -28.03 2.96 0.36
C GLN A 281 -27.23 2.14 1.38
N GLU A 282 -26.70 1.00 0.94
CA GLU A 282 -25.68 0.28 1.68
C GLU A 282 -24.34 1.02 1.53
N LYS A 283 -23.63 1.22 2.63
CA LYS A 283 -22.36 1.91 2.68
C LYS A 283 -21.35 1.11 3.48
N GLU A 284 -20.11 1.24 3.08
CA GLU A 284 -18.95 0.67 3.78
C GLU A 284 -18.20 1.78 4.51
N LEU A 285 -17.83 1.51 5.75
CA LEU A 285 -17.00 2.36 6.58
C LEU A 285 -15.68 1.66 6.90
N ALA A 286 -14.57 2.30 6.56
CA ALA A 286 -13.26 2.04 7.15
C ALA A 286 -12.90 3.20 8.07
N PHE A 287 -12.26 2.95 9.21
CA PHE A 287 -11.86 4.01 10.12
C PHE A 287 -10.46 3.79 10.69
N ILE A 288 -9.85 4.87 11.11
CA ILE A 288 -8.55 4.88 11.79
C ILE A 288 -8.64 5.77 13.02
N THR A 289 -8.09 5.29 14.13
CA THR A 289 -8.00 6.07 15.36
C THR A 289 -6.83 7.04 15.30
N LEU A 290 -7.14 8.31 15.50
CA LEU A 290 -6.16 9.40 15.54
C LEU A 290 -5.45 9.43 16.90
N ARG A 291 -4.29 10.11 16.95
CA ARG A 291 -3.49 10.25 18.19
C ARG A 291 -4.21 10.88 19.38
N ASN A 292 -5.26 11.62 19.12
CA ASN A 292 -6.10 12.25 20.16
C ASN A 292 -7.35 11.42 20.50
N SER A 293 -7.38 10.14 20.14
CA SER A 293 -8.50 9.22 20.36
C SER A 293 -9.80 9.58 19.62
N MET A 294 -9.75 10.47 18.64
CA MET A 294 -10.85 10.61 17.68
C MET A 294 -10.69 9.54 16.59
N ASN A 295 -11.77 9.22 15.90
CA ASN A 295 -11.78 8.33 14.76
C ASN A 295 -12.05 9.12 13.47
N LEU A 296 -11.21 8.90 12.48
CA LEU A 296 -11.47 9.31 11.11
C LEU A 296 -12.08 8.13 10.35
N GLY A 297 -13.31 8.26 9.91
CA GLY A 297 -14.00 7.30 9.07
C GLY A 297 -13.97 7.73 7.60
N ILE A 298 -13.78 6.76 6.73
CA ILE A 298 -13.92 6.90 5.29
C ILE A 298 -15.11 6.07 4.87
N ILE A 299 -16.09 6.71 4.24
CA ILE A 299 -17.36 6.11 3.87
C ILE A 299 -17.51 6.18 2.35
N ALA A 300 -17.90 5.08 1.75
CA ALA A 300 -18.27 5.05 0.34
C ALA A 300 -19.46 4.10 0.14
N PRO A 301 -20.31 4.34 -0.88
CA PRO A 301 -21.41 3.44 -1.22
C PRO A 301 -20.89 2.08 -1.69
N ASP A 302 -21.57 1.01 -1.28
CA ASP A 302 -21.29 -0.36 -1.73
C ASP A 302 -21.30 -0.48 -3.26
N GLU A 303 -22.20 0.24 -3.90
CA GLU A 303 -22.34 0.26 -5.35
C GLU A 303 -21.08 0.74 -6.07
N GLU A 304 -20.38 1.74 -5.53
CA GLU A 304 -19.14 2.28 -6.11
C GLU A 304 -17.93 1.41 -5.81
N ILE A 305 -17.85 0.92 -4.57
CA ILE A 305 -16.73 0.07 -4.11
C ILE A 305 -16.69 -1.24 -4.88
N TYR A 306 -17.87 -1.85 -5.11
CA TYR A 306 -18.01 -3.15 -5.74
C TYR A 306 -18.57 -3.07 -7.18
N GLU A 307 -18.45 -1.93 -7.84
CA GLU A 307 -18.90 -1.76 -9.22
C GLU A 307 -18.20 -2.76 -10.16
N GLU A 308 -16.88 -2.89 -10.05
CA GLU A 308 -16.12 -3.87 -10.83
C GLU A 308 -16.55 -5.32 -10.52
N ARG A 309 -16.93 -5.61 -9.27
CA ARG A 309 -17.47 -6.91 -8.88
C ARG A 309 -18.79 -7.19 -9.58
N ARG A 310 -19.70 -6.22 -9.60
CA ARG A 310 -21.02 -6.34 -10.23
C ARG A 310 -20.90 -6.52 -11.74
N ILE A 311 -20.04 -5.73 -12.38
CA ILE A 311 -19.72 -5.86 -13.81
C ILE A 311 -19.10 -7.23 -14.09
N SER A 312 -18.16 -7.67 -13.23
CA SER A 312 -17.51 -8.97 -13.37
C SER A 312 -18.47 -10.13 -13.19
N TYR A 313 -19.41 -10.05 -12.23
CA TYR A 313 -20.45 -11.06 -12.07
C TYR A 313 -21.35 -11.15 -13.32
N GLY A 314 -21.82 -10.02 -13.83
CA GLY A 314 -22.63 -9.99 -15.04
C GLY A 314 -21.90 -10.58 -16.23
N ARG A 315 -20.64 -10.17 -16.43
CA ARG A 315 -19.77 -10.68 -17.50
C ARG A 315 -19.47 -12.16 -17.33
N ASN A 316 -19.11 -12.59 -16.13
CA ASN A 316 -18.76 -13.98 -15.85
C ASN A 316 -19.98 -14.89 -15.94
N LEU A 317 -21.15 -14.46 -15.45
CA LEU A 317 -22.40 -15.17 -15.62
C LEU A 317 -22.77 -15.29 -17.12
N PHE A 318 -22.66 -14.20 -17.88
CA PHE A 318 -22.89 -14.21 -19.32
C PHE A 318 -21.92 -15.18 -20.02
N LEU A 319 -20.62 -15.10 -19.71
CA LEU A 319 -19.63 -16.00 -20.28
C LEU A 319 -19.88 -17.46 -19.88
N MET A 320 -20.26 -17.73 -18.63
CA MET A 320 -20.58 -19.06 -18.14
C MET A 320 -21.78 -19.66 -18.87
N VAL A 321 -22.87 -18.90 -19.01
CA VAL A 321 -24.05 -19.33 -19.76
C VAL A 321 -23.71 -19.49 -21.25
N PHE A 322 -23.00 -18.53 -21.83
CA PHE A 322 -22.60 -18.55 -23.24
C PHE A 322 -21.72 -19.76 -23.56
N PHE A 323 -20.65 -19.98 -22.77
CA PHE A 323 -19.78 -21.14 -22.96
C PHE A 323 -20.48 -22.46 -22.60
N GLY A 324 -21.38 -22.45 -21.60
CA GLY A 324 -22.22 -23.61 -21.26
C GLY A 324 -23.14 -24.02 -22.40
N LEU A 325 -23.75 -23.06 -23.08
CA LEU A 325 -24.58 -23.32 -24.27
C LEU A 325 -23.75 -23.80 -25.47
N ILE A 326 -22.57 -23.17 -25.69
CA ILE A 326 -21.65 -23.58 -26.76
C ILE A 326 -21.15 -24.99 -26.52
N THR A 327 -20.63 -25.25 -25.30
CA THR A 327 -20.09 -26.60 -25.00
C THR A 327 -21.17 -27.67 -25.03
N SER A 328 -22.40 -27.37 -24.56
CA SER A 328 -23.53 -28.27 -24.69
C SER A 328 -23.92 -28.51 -26.14
N GLY A 329 -23.97 -27.46 -26.94
CA GLY A 329 -24.23 -27.57 -28.39
C GLY A 329 -23.17 -28.36 -29.14
N MET A 330 -21.88 -28.12 -28.78
CA MET A 330 -20.76 -28.88 -29.33
C MET A 330 -20.78 -30.35 -28.93
N ALA A 331 -21.14 -30.63 -27.63
CA ALA A 331 -21.29 -31.98 -27.13
C ALA A 331 -22.41 -32.74 -27.85
N ILE A 332 -23.56 -32.08 -28.05
CA ILE A 332 -24.69 -32.63 -28.78
C ILE A 332 -24.34 -32.83 -30.26
N ALA A 333 -23.65 -31.86 -30.90
CA ALA A 333 -23.24 -31.97 -32.29
C ALA A 333 -22.18 -33.08 -32.49
N GLY A 334 -21.20 -33.19 -31.59
CA GLY A 334 -20.19 -34.25 -31.57
C GLY A 334 -20.79 -35.63 -31.36
N ALA A 335 -21.71 -35.74 -30.36
CA ALA A 335 -22.41 -36.99 -30.09
C ALA A 335 -23.33 -37.41 -31.23
N ASN A 336 -23.89 -36.48 -32.00
CA ASN A 336 -24.66 -36.80 -33.20
C ASN A 336 -23.78 -37.29 -34.38
N ARG A 337 -22.46 -36.98 -34.28
CA ARG A 337 -21.47 -37.40 -35.30
C ARG A 337 -20.64 -38.62 -34.93
N ILE A 338 -20.82 -39.20 -33.73
CA ILE A 338 -20.05 -40.35 -33.22
C ILE A 338 -20.16 -41.63 -34.07
N ILE A 339 -20.88 -41.60 -35.14
CA ILE A 339 -21.01 -42.78 -36.04
C ILE A 339 -19.78 -43.01 -36.92
N GLN A 340 -18.84 -42.08 -36.89
CA GLN A 340 -17.64 -42.24 -37.74
C GLN A 340 -16.35 -41.99 -36.93
N PRO A 341 -15.89 -42.89 -36.05
CA PRO A 341 -14.64 -42.75 -35.30
C PRO A 341 -13.39 -42.55 -36.19
N LEU A 342 -13.43 -43.05 -37.42
CA LEU A 342 -12.38 -42.82 -38.41
C LEU A 342 -12.24 -41.33 -38.82
N LYS A 343 -13.33 -40.54 -38.86
CA LYS A 343 -13.26 -39.12 -39.15
C LYS A 343 -12.64 -38.33 -37.99
N GLU A 344 -12.88 -38.72 -36.74
CA GLU A 344 -12.26 -38.08 -35.60
C GLU A 344 -10.76 -38.31 -35.55
N ILE A 345 -10.31 -39.52 -35.91
CA ILE A 345 -8.88 -39.86 -35.99
C ILE A 345 -8.21 -39.07 -37.13
N ASP A 346 -8.86 -38.97 -38.31
CA ASP A 346 -8.35 -38.15 -39.41
C ASP A 346 -8.32 -36.66 -39.07
N GLU A 347 -9.38 -36.16 -38.40
CA GLU A 347 -9.42 -34.78 -37.92
C GLU A 347 -8.36 -34.52 -36.84
N ALA A 348 -8.12 -35.46 -35.91
CA ALA A 348 -7.08 -35.34 -34.90
C ALA A 348 -5.67 -35.35 -35.55
N ALA A 349 -5.44 -36.23 -36.55
CA ALA A 349 -4.19 -36.25 -37.32
C ALA A 349 -3.94 -34.92 -38.04
N ARG A 350 -4.96 -34.34 -38.64
CA ARG A 350 -4.87 -33.02 -39.28
C ARG A 350 -4.59 -31.89 -38.28
N ARG A 351 -5.21 -31.93 -37.10
CA ARG A 351 -4.95 -30.96 -36.02
C ARG A 351 -3.50 -31.03 -35.51
N MET A 352 -2.93 -32.24 -35.36
CA MET A 352 -1.51 -32.44 -35.10
C MET A 352 -0.62 -31.83 -36.19
N GLY A 353 -0.96 -32.02 -37.43
CA GLY A 353 -0.23 -31.42 -38.56
C GLY A 353 -0.30 -29.88 -38.59
N GLN A 354 -1.29 -29.29 -37.96
CA GLN A 354 -1.47 -27.82 -37.80
C GLN A 354 -0.89 -27.25 -36.48
N GLY A 355 -0.24 -28.08 -35.68
CA GLY A 355 0.41 -27.62 -34.44
C GLY A 355 -0.51 -27.51 -33.21
N ASN A 356 -1.72 -28.05 -33.30
CA ASN A 356 -2.64 -28.07 -32.14
C ASN A 356 -2.56 -29.43 -31.43
N TYR A 357 -1.82 -29.49 -30.30
CA TYR A 357 -1.54 -30.71 -29.52
C TYR A 357 -2.43 -30.89 -28.30
N ASP A 358 -3.48 -30.07 -28.11
CA ASP A 358 -4.31 -30.08 -26.88
C ASP A 358 -5.51 -31.04 -26.92
N THR A 359 -5.68 -31.81 -28.00
CA THR A 359 -6.85 -32.68 -28.17
C THR A 359 -6.46 -34.14 -28.07
N LEU A 360 -6.89 -34.82 -26.99
CA LEU A 360 -6.72 -36.26 -26.85
C LEU A 360 -7.96 -37.01 -27.32
N LEU A 361 -7.76 -38.10 -28.09
CA LEU A 361 -8.82 -39.00 -28.54
C LEU A 361 -9.20 -39.94 -27.42
N LYS A 362 -10.22 -39.59 -26.61
CA LYS A 362 -10.68 -40.40 -25.47
C LYS A 362 -11.52 -41.62 -25.93
N ASN A 363 -10.97 -42.45 -26.78
CA ASN A 363 -11.67 -43.67 -27.20
C ASN A 363 -11.24 -44.83 -26.31
N THR A 364 -12.19 -45.41 -25.56
CA THR A 364 -11.98 -46.57 -24.69
C THR A 364 -12.38 -47.90 -25.30
N GLN A 365 -12.66 -47.92 -26.61
CA GLN A 365 -12.98 -49.17 -27.33
C GLN A 365 -11.79 -50.12 -27.31
N LYS A 366 -12.08 -51.41 -27.21
CA LYS A 366 -11.05 -52.51 -27.17
C LYS A 366 -10.82 -53.13 -28.56
N ASP A 367 -10.99 -52.32 -29.62
CA ASP A 367 -10.79 -52.71 -31.01
C ASP A 367 -9.60 -51.95 -31.64
N GLU A 368 -9.30 -52.22 -32.90
CA GLU A 368 -8.20 -51.63 -33.64
C GLU A 368 -8.31 -50.10 -33.71
N VAL A 369 -9.52 -49.54 -33.66
CA VAL A 369 -9.77 -48.09 -33.64
C VAL A 369 -9.37 -47.50 -32.32
N GLY A 370 -9.65 -48.20 -31.22
CA GLY A 370 -9.19 -47.78 -29.88
C GLY A 370 -7.66 -47.87 -29.73
N ASP A 371 -7.02 -48.85 -30.37
CA ASP A 371 -5.55 -48.93 -30.39
C ASP A 371 -4.92 -47.80 -31.22
N LEU A 372 -5.49 -47.44 -32.35
CA LEU A 372 -5.04 -46.32 -33.14
C LEU A 372 -5.19 -45.00 -32.41
N ALA A 373 -6.32 -44.79 -31.71
CA ALA A 373 -6.55 -43.61 -30.89
C ALA A 373 -5.52 -43.48 -29.75
N ARG A 374 -5.20 -44.58 -29.06
CA ARG A 374 -4.18 -44.62 -27.98
C ARG A 374 -2.79 -44.28 -28.51
N ASN A 375 -2.40 -44.85 -29.63
CA ASN A 375 -1.11 -44.57 -30.28
C ASN A 375 -0.99 -43.10 -30.69
N MET A 376 -2.08 -42.54 -31.17
CA MET A 376 -2.16 -41.13 -31.56
C MET A 376 -2.05 -40.20 -30.35
N ASP A 377 -2.74 -40.49 -29.23
CA ASP A 377 -2.64 -39.75 -27.97
C ASP A 377 -1.20 -39.72 -27.43
N GLN A 378 -0.50 -40.85 -27.44
CA GLN A 378 0.91 -40.93 -27.04
C GLN A 378 1.82 -40.06 -27.92
N THR A 379 1.56 -40.03 -29.22
CA THR A 379 2.33 -39.22 -30.16
C THR A 379 2.09 -37.73 -29.91
N THR A 380 0.85 -37.36 -29.65
CA THR A 380 0.45 -35.97 -29.31
C THR A 380 1.15 -35.47 -28.05
N LEU A 381 1.18 -36.29 -26.97
CA LEU A 381 1.86 -35.94 -25.72
C LEU A 381 3.36 -35.72 -25.92
N ARG A 382 4.04 -36.60 -26.69
CA ARG A 382 5.47 -36.45 -27.00
C ARG A 382 5.77 -35.16 -27.79
N MET A 383 4.91 -34.83 -28.73
CA MET A 383 5.04 -33.60 -29.50
C MET A 383 4.87 -32.36 -28.63
N LYS A 384 3.90 -32.36 -27.72
CA LYS A 384 3.68 -31.25 -26.76
C LYS A 384 4.90 -31.02 -25.89
N GLU A 385 5.45 -32.07 -25.27
CA GLU A 385 6.68 -31.97 -24.48
C GLU A 385 7.86 -31.41 -25.26
N MET A 386 7.95 -31.75 -26.54
CA MET A 386 9.01 -31.24 -27.42
C MET A 386 8.85 -29.75 -27.72
N VAL A 387 7.61 -29.28 -27.94
CA VAL A 387 7.30 -27.87 -28.18
C VAL A 387 7.57 -27.05 -26.94
N ASP A 388 7.10 -27.48 -25.77
CA ASP A 388 7.34 -26.78 -24.48
C ASP A 388 8.84 -26.64 -24.19
N ARG A 389 9.65 -27.66 -24.52
CA ARG A 389 11.12 -27.58 -24.41
C ARG A 389 11.72 -26.55 -25.36
N LEU A 390 11.24 -26.49 -26.59
CA LEU A 390 11.71 -25.53 -27.59
C LEU A 390 11.34 -24.09 -27.21
N GLU A 391 10.14 -23.87 -26.66
CA GLU A 391 9.74 -22.55 -26.15
C GLU A 391 10.61 -22.09 -24.97
N ASN A 392 10.89 -22.99 -24.03
CA ASN A 392 11.78 -22.67 -22.89
C ASN A 392 13.20 -22.34 -23.37
N GLN A 393 13.75 -23.11 -24.32
CA GLN A 393 15.06 -22.79 -24.92
C GLN A 393 15.07 -21.44 -25.65
N ALA A 394 13.94 -21.02 -26.22
CA ALA A 394 13.82 -19.74 -26.90
C ALA A 394 13.82 -18.52 -25.96
N LEU A 395 13.64 -18.73 -24.66
CA LEU A 395 13.58 -17.66 -23.62
C LEU A 395 14.87 -17.53 -22.79
N GLU A 396 15.84 -18.41 -23.01
CA GLU A 396 17.13 -18.37 -22.33
C GLU A 396 18.26 -17.96 -23.30
N ASP A 397 19.28 -17.34 -22.76
CA ASP A 397 20.48 -16.99 -23.50
C ASP A 397 21.42 -18.21 -23.59
N ASN A 398 21.85 -18.56 -24.80
CA ASN A 398 22.62 -19.77 -25.05
C ASN A 398 23.98 -19.83 -24.35
N LEU A 399 24.57 -18.67 -24.05
CA LEU A 399 25.86 -18.61 -23.36
C LEU A 399 25.69 -18.60 -21.84
N THR A 400 24.83 -17.75 -21.34
CA THR A 400 24.77 -17.42 -19.91
C THR A 400 23.63 -18.15 -19.17
N GLN A 401 22.73 -18.80 -19.87
CA GLN A 401 21.59 -19.56 -19.34
C GLN A 401 20.60 -18.71 -18.51
N VAL A 402 20.78 -17.38 -18.46
CA VAL A 402 19.77 -16.47 -17.89
C VAL A 402 18.70 -16.14 -18.95
N LYS A 403 17.71 -15.39 -18.57
CA LYS A 403 16.64 -14.98 -19.49
C LYS A 403 17.21 -14.08 -20.59
N ASN A 404 16.78 -14.33 -21.84
CA ASN A 404 17.21 -13.57 -23.01
C ASN A 404 16.38 -12.28 -23.21
N THR A 405 16.72 -11.53 -24.26
CA THR A 405 16.03 -10.28 -24.64
C THR A 405 14.53 -10.47 -24.88
N ARG A 406 14.12 -11.62 -25.42
CA ARG A 406 12.69 -11.90 -25.65
C ARG A 406 11.93 -12.07 -24.33
N ALA A 407 12.49 -12.81 -23.38
CA ALA A 407 11.94 -12.96 -22.04
C ALA A 407 11.84 -11.61 -21.31
N TYR A 408 12.85 -10.75 -21.50
CA TYR A 408 12.83 -9.38 -21.01
C TYR A 408 11.67 -8.57 -21.57
N GLN A 409 11.48 -8.56 -22.89
CA GLN A 409 10.39 -7.83 -23.55
C GLN A 409 9.01 -8.26 -23.04
N LEU A 410 8.80 -9.57 -22.85
CA LEU A 410 7.55 -10.10 -22.30
C LEU A 410 7.32 -9.60 -20.87
N LYS A 411 8.36 -9.56 -20.02
CA LYS A 411 8.25 -9.05 -18.65
C LYS A 411 7.99 -7.56 -18.60
N VAL A 412 8.58 -6.80 -19.49
CA VAL A 412 8.30 -5.35 -19.64
C VAL A 412 6.84 -5.12 -19.99
N GLN A 413 6.30 -5.87 -20.97
CA GLN A 413 4.89 -5.74 -21.34
C GLN A 413 3.94 -6.10 -20.20
N GLU A 414 4.25 -7.13 -19.42
CA GLU A 414 3.48 -7.50 -18.21
C GLU A 414 3.45 -6.35 -17.20
N LEU A 415 4.62 -5.79 -16.89
CA LEU A 415 4.73 -4.69 -15.92
C LEU A 415 4.04 -3.41 -16.42
N ASP A 416 4.22 -3.06 -17.69
CA ASP A 416 3.52 -1.93 -18.31
C ASP A 416 1.99 -2.11 -18.29
N GLY A 417 1.54 -3.35 -18.45
CA GLY A 417 0.11 -3.69 -18.32
C GLY A 417 -0.41 -3.45 -16.89
N LEU A 418 0.36 -3.83 -15.88
CA LEU A 418 0.03 -3.60 -14.47
C LEU A 418 0.04 -2.11 -14.13
N ILE A 419 1.07 -1.39 -14.56
CA ILE A 419 1.21 0.06 -14.34
C ILE A 419 0.05 0.83 -14.97
N ARG A 420 -0.35 0.49 -16.20
CA ARG A 420 -1.49 1.15 -16.87
C ARG A 420 -2.82 0.88 -16.20
N LYS A 421 -2.99 -0.28 -15.59
CA LYS A 421 -4.26 -0.69 -14.97
C LYS A 421 -4.47 0.01 -13.63
N ASP A 422 -3.48 -0.01 -12.77
CA ASP A 422 -3.50 0.66 -11.47
C ASP A 422 -2.07 0.82 -10.92
N PRO A 423 -1.46 2.00 -11.08
CA PRO A 423 -0.09 2.25 -10.64
C PRO A 423 0.15 1.97 -9.15
N ALA A 424 -0.87 2.22 -8.30
CA ALA A 424 -0.75 2.06 -6.85
C ALA A 424 -0.80 0.59 -6.38
N GLN A 425 -1.29 -0.32 -7.22
CA GLN A 425 -1.37 -1.75 -6.93
C GLN A 425 -0.24 -2.58 -7.53
N VAL A 426 0.66 -1.93 -8.30
CA VAL A 426 1.83 -2.63 -8.82
C VAL A 426 2.71 -3.06 -7.65
N PRO A 427 3.04 -4.36 -7.52
CA PRO A 427 3.98 -4.79 -6.51
C PRO A 427 5.29 -4.02 -6.60
N PRO A 428 5.86 -3.59 -5.49
CA PRO A 428 7.10 -2.82 -5.52
C PRO A 428 8.19 -3.59 -6.27
N PHE A 429 8.80 -2.91 -7.23
CA PHE A 429 9.90 -3.45 -8.00
C PHE A 429 10.95 -2.36 -8.27
N GLY A 430 12.12 -2.81 -8.69
CA GLY A 430 13.17 -1.93 -9.16
C GLY A 430 13.91 -2.55 -10.33
N VAL A 431 14.57 -1.72 -11.10
CA VAL A 431 15.38 -2.12 -12.24
C VAL A 431 16.86 -1.87 -11.92
N LEU A 432 17.66 -2.90 -12.07
CA LEU A 432 19.12 -2.81 -12.01
C LEU A 432 19.68 -3.07 -13.40
N MET A 433 20.35 -2.08 -13.97
CA MET A 433 21.19 -2.23 -15.15
C MET A 433 22.59 -2.64 -14.74
N VAL A 434 23.18 -3.57 -15.46
CA VAL A 434 24.58 -3.99 -15.29
C VAL A 434 25.23 -4.08 -16.66
N ASP A 435 26.33 -3.39 -16.84
CA ASP A 435 27.14 -3.37 -18.06
C ASP A 435 28.56 -3.85 -17.71
N VAL A 436 29.02 -4.89 -18.40
CA VAL A 436 30.33 -5.50 -18.13
C VAL A 436 31.43 -4.63 -18.74
N ASN A 437 32.24 -4.02 -17.89
CA ASN A 437 33.27 -3.08 -18.31
C ASN A 437 34.38 -3.76 -19.13
N ASP A 438 34.72 -3.10 -20.23
CA ASP A 438 35.86 -3.43 -21.07
C ASP A 438 35.87 -4.89 -21.59
N LEU A 439 34.69 -5.44 -21.85
CA LEU A 439 34.57 -6.79 -22.44
C LEU A 439 35.26 -6.86 -23.80
N LYS A 440 35.17 -5.79 -24.61
CA LYS A 440 35.86 -5.69 -25.89
C LYS A 440 37.39 -5.78 -25.71
N GLY A 441 37.95 -5.07 -24.72
CA GLY A 441 39.39 -5.14 -24.43
C GLY A 441 39.86 -6.54 -24.04
N VAL A 442 39.03 -7.29 -23.30
CA VAL A 442 39.32 -8.70 -22.99
C VAL A 442 39.22 -9.57 -24.25
N ASN A 443 38.20 -9.39 -25.07
CA ASN A 443 38.02 -10.12 -26.32
C ASN A 443 39.21 -9.89 -27.28
N ASP A 444 39.63 -8.64 -27.44
CA ASP A 444 40.70 -8.25 -28.38
C ASP A 444 42.08 -8.75 -27.91
N ARG A 445 42.31 -8.85 -26.58
CA ARG A 445 43.62 -9.29 -26.02
C ARG A 445 43.72 -10.78 -25.79
N PHE A 446 42.63 -11.45 -25.40
CA PHE A 446 42.64 -12.83 -24.89
C PHE A 446 41.68 -13.76 -25.64
N GLY A 447 40.97 -13.22 -26.62
CA GLY A 447 40.01 -13.96 -27.46
C GLY A 447 38.61 -14.10 -26.81
N HIS A 448 37.62 -14.39 -27.64
CA HIS A 448 36.20 -14.49 -27.25
C HIS A 448 35.94 -15.55 -26.19
N ALA A 449 36.72 -16.62 -26.08
CA ALA A 449 36.60 -17.62 -25.03
C ALA A 449 36.75 -17.00 -23.65
N ARG A 450 37.71 -16.08 -23.44
CA ARG A 450 37.95 -15.39 -22.19
C ARG A 450 36.94 -14.30 -21.92
N GLY A 451 36.43 -13.64 -22.96
CA GLY A 451 35.28 -12.75 -22.83
C GLY A 451 34.01 -13.48 -22.36
N ASN A 452 33.78 -14.69 -22.88
CA ASN A 452 32.71 -15.55 -22.42
C ASN A 452 32.87 -15.95 -20.94
N ASP A 453 34.09 -16.27 -20.49
CA ASP A 453 34.40 -16.55 -19.06
C ASP A 453 34.00 -15.35 -18.18
N VAL A 454 34.29 -14.11 -18.61
CA VAL A 454 33.91 -12.88 -17.90
C VAL A 454 32.39 -12.76 -17.77
N LEU A 455 31.67 -12.99 -18.88
CA LEU A 455 30.19 -12.93 -18.88
C LEU A 455 29.60 -13.98 -17.93
N LEU A 456 30.05 -15.23 -18.03
CA LEU A 456 29.58 -16.33 -17.17
C LEU A 456 29.83 -16.08 -15.68
N ARG A 457 30.98 -15.54 -15.31
CA ARG A 457 31.30 -15.19 -13.93
C ARG A 457 30.44 -14.03 -13.43
N THR A 458 30.28 -12.99 -14.26
CA THR A 458 29.46 -11.84 -13.89
C THR A 458 28.02 -12.27 -13.67
N VAL A 459 27.46 -13.05 -14.58
CA VAL A 459 26.09 -13.53 -14.47
C VAL A 459 25.90 -14.45 -13.26
N LYS A 460 26.85 -15.36 -13.03
CA LYS A 460 26.81 -16.22 -11.84
C LYS A 460 26.76 -15.38 -10.57
N TYR A 461 27.62 -14.37 -10.47
CA TYR A 461 27.64 -13.49 -9.33
C TYR A 461 26.32 -12.71 -9.14
N ILE A 462 25.75 -12.20 -10.24
CA ILE A 462 24.45 -11.53 -10.22
C ILE A 462 23.36 -12.50 -9.73
N CYS A 463 23.30 -13.72 -10.29
CA CYS A 463 22.29 -14.72 -9.89
C CYS A 463 22.46 -15.18 -8.43
N ASP A 464 23.68 -15.24 -7.91
CA ASP A 464 23.94 -15.60 -6.51
C ASP A 464 23.44 -14.50 -5.55
N LEU A 465 23.46 -13.24 -5.97
CA LEU A 465 22.95 -12.10 -5.21
C LEU A 465 21.43 -11.96 -5.29
N PHE A 466 20.86 -12.12 -6.50
CA PHE A 466 19.45 -11.87 -6.78
C PHE A 466 18.68 -13.19 -6.95
N LYS A 467 18.45 -13.89 -5.84
CA LYS A 467 17.85 -15.25 -5.84
C LYS A 467 16.35 -15.28 -6.15
N HIS A 468 15.66 -14.16 -5.93
CA HIS A 468 14.21 -14.05 -6.07
C HIS A 468 13.80 -13.12 -7.24
N SER A 469 14.78 -12.68 -8.02
CA SER A 469 14.57 -11.72 -9.11
C SER A 469 15.14 -12.26 -10.41
N PRO A 470 14.40 -12.15 -11.53
CA PRO A 470 14.89 -12.64 -12.80
C PRO A 470 16.02 -11.77 -13.34
N VAL A 471 17.02 -12.44 -13.89
CA VAL A 471 18.16 -11.84 -14.60
C VAL A 471 17.95 -12.02 -16.10
N TYR A 472 18.13 -10.96 -16.86
CA TYR A 472 17.97 -10.92 -18.31
C TYR A 472 19.27 -10.45 -18.96
N ARG A 473 19.65 -11.09 -20.07
CA ARG A 473 20.68 -10.57 -20.96
C ARG A 473 20.01 -9.83 -22.11
N VAL A 474 20.21 -8.51 -22.16
CA VAL A 474 19.52 -7.63 -23.13
C VAL A 474 20.44 -7.17 -24.26
N GLY A 475 21.76 -7.22 -24.04
CA GLY A 475 22.79 -6.87 -25.01
C GLY A 475 23.99 -7.82 -24.91
N GLY A 476 25.04 -7.55 -25.65
CA GLY A 476 26.27 -8.35 -25.64
C GLY A 476 26.91 -8.46 -24.24
N ASP A 477 27.03 -7.33 -23.56
CA ASP A 477 27.64 -7.11 -22.24
C ASP A 477 26.67 -6.54 -21.21
N GLU A 478 25.38 -6.39 -21.57
CA GLU A 478 24.37 -5.75 -20.76
C GLU A 478 23.39 -6.76 -20.15
N PHE A 479 23.18 -6.63 -18.85
CA PHE A 479 22.24 -7.42 -18.08
C PHE A 479 21.26 -6.50 -17.36
N VAL A 480 20.01 -6.97 -17.25
CA VAL A 480 18.95 -6.32 -16.48
C VAL A 480 18.47 -7.28 -15.42
N VAL A 481 18.34 -6.81 -14.19
CA VAL A 481 17.65 -7.51 -13.12
C VAL A 481 16.41 -6.71 -12.74
N ILE A 482 15.26 -7.37 -12.77
CA ILE A 482 14.01 -6.78 -12.27
C ILE A 482 13.82 -7.26 -10.85
N LEU A 483 14.23 -6.42 -9.89
CA LEU A 483 14.16 -6.74 -8.47
C LEU A 483 12.72 -6.83 -8.01
N GLN A 484 12.40 -7.93 -7.34
CA GLN A 484 11.07 -8.24 -6.84
C GLN A 484 11.17 -8.89 -5.45
N LYS A 485 10.03 -8.94 -4.74
CA LYS A 485 9.88 -9.69 -3.47
C LYS A 485 10.99 -9.35 -2.46
N GLU A 486 11.65 -10.38 -1.93
CA GLU A 486 12.69 -10.27 -0.92
C GLU A 486 13.93 -9.51 -1.41
N ASP A 487 14.31 -9.68 -2.68
CA ASP A 487 15.44 -8.96 -3.25
C ASP A 487 15.15 -7.45 -3.33
N TYR A 488 13.91 -7.07 -3.62
CA TYR A 488 13.51 -5.67 -3.59
C TYR A 488 13.50 -5.11 -2.17
N SER A 489 12.98 -5.86 -1.21
CA SER A 489 12.95 -5.45 0.20
C SER A 489 14.36 -5.27 0.78
N ASN A 490 15.29 -6.13 0.40
CA ASN A 490 16.68 -6.12 0.86
C ASN A 490 17.63 -5.38 -0.11
N ARG A 491 17.11 -4.59 -1.04
CA ARG A 491 17.86 -3.99 -2.15
C ARG A 491 19.09 -3.19 -1.70
N GLU A 492 19.01 -2.44 -0.60
CA GLU A 492 20.13 -1.62 -0.15
C GLU A 492 21.34 -2.46 0.27
N ALA A 493 21.09 -3.54 0.99
CA ALA A 493 22.12 -4.48 1.40
C ALA A 493 22.73 -5.21 0.19
N ILE A 494 21.86 -5.69 -0.73
CA ILE A 494 22.30 -6.40 -1.94
C ILE A 494 23.10 -5.47 -2.87
N LEU A 495 22.62 -4.24 -3.09
CA LEU A 495 23.32 -3.25 -3.92
C LEU A 495 24.65 -2.81 -3.29
N SER A 496 24.73 -2.77 -1.96
CA SER A 496 25.99 -2.52 -1.26
C SER A 496 26.99 -3.68 -1.49
N GLN A 497 26.53 -4.92 -1.39
CA GLN A 497 27.34 -6.11 -1.68
C GLN A 497 27.78 -6.12 -3.15
N LEU A 498 26.87 -5.81 -4.09
CA LEU A 498 27.19 -5.72 -5.50
C LEU A 498 28.34 -4.72 -5.76
N LYS A 499 28.30 -3.56 -5.12
CA LYS A 499 29.35 -2.52 -5.23
C LYS A 499 30.67 -2.95 -4.59
N ALA A 500 30.63 -3.69 -3.49
CA ALA A 500 31.84 -4.11 -2.75
C ALA A 500 32.74 -5.06 -3.54
N TRP A 501 32.14 -5.88 -4.42
CA TRP A 501 32.88 -6.86 -5.24
C TRP A 501 33.32 -6.32 -6.61
N ASN A 502 32.74 -5.18 -7.04
CA ASN A 502 33.07 -4.57 -8.31
C ASN A 502 34.44 -3.87 -8.23
N ARG A 503 35.40 -4.37 -8.97
CA ARG A 503 36.78 -3.85 -8.98
C ARG A 503 37.19 -3.45 -10.40
N LYS A 504 38.10 -2.50 -10.50
CA LYS A 504 38.75 -2.18 -11.78
C LYS A 504 39.60 -3.39 -12.25
N ARG A 505 39.41 -3.80 -13.50
CA ARG A 505 40.15 -4.90 -14.09
C ARG A 505 41.65 -4.56 -14.17
N ASN A 506 42.48 -5.42 -13.58
CA ASN A 506 43.93 -5.31 -13.67
C ASN A 506 44.43 -6.27 -14.75
N TYR A 507 44.97 -5.74 -15.83
CA TYR A 507 45.50 -6.51 -16.95
C TYR A 507 46.90 -7.04 -16.71
N GLU A 508 47.55 -6.67 -15.62
CA GLU A 508 48.87 -7.19 -15.20
C GLU A 508 48.75 -8.49 -14.39
N ASP A 509 47.53 -8.85 -13.96
CA ASP A 509 47.27 -10.12 -13.28
C ASP A 509 47.36 -11.29 -14.26
N ASP A 510 47.70 -12.47 -13.74
CA ASP A 510 47.79 -13.72 -14.52
C ASP A 510 46.47 -14.09 -15.22
N ARG A 511 45.34 -13.71 -14.64
CA ARG A 511 44.00 -13.99 -15.14
C ARG A 511 43.04 -12.80 -15.01
N PRO A 512 43.23 -11.75 -15.81
CA PRO A 512 42.37 -10.54 -15.72
C PRO A 512 40.90 -10.81 -16.02
N TRP A 513 40.57 -11.86 -16.79
CA TRP A 513 39.20 -12.29 -17.09
C TRP A 513 38.46 -12.93 -15.92
N ASP A 514 39.17 -13.29 -14.83
CA ASP A 514 38.55 -13.80 -13.61
C ASP A 514 38.02 -12.67 -12.69
N GLN A 515 38.39 -11.42 -12.97
CA GLN A 515 38.00 -10.25 -12.18
C GLN A 515 36.61 -9.74 -12.59
N LEU A 516 35.77 -9.50 -11.59
CA LEU A 516 34.50 -8.85 -11.79
C LEU A 516 34.68 -7.34 -11.98
N ALA A 517 34.30 -6.84 -13.15
CA ALA A 517 34.37 -5.42 -13.50
C ALA A 517 33.16 -5.03 -14.31
N PHE A 518 32.25 -4.28 -13.72
CA PHE A 518 31.01 -3.85 -14.36
C PHE A 518 30.58 -2.48 -13.83
N ALA A 519 29.79 -1.77 -14.61
CA ALA A 519 29.02 -0.61 -14.16
C ALA A 519 27.61 -1.07 -13.82
N SER A 520 27.02 -0.47 -12.81
CA SER A 520 25.64 -0.77 -12.45
C SER A 520 24.89 0.48 -12.02
N GLY A 521 23.60 0.51 -12.29
CA GLY A 521 22.70 1.56 -11.88
C GLY A 521 21.34 0.99 -11.53
N PHE A 522 20.77 1.51 -10.48
CA PHE A 522 19.49 1.05 -9.94
C PHE A 522 18.49 2.19 -9.86
N SER A 523 17.25 1.91 -10.19
CA SER A 523 16.08 2.75 -9.90
C SER A 523 14.93 1.89 -9.39
N ALA A 524 14.22 2.42 -8.38
CA ALA A 524 12.99 1.83 -7.88
C ALA A 524 11.79 2.45 -8.60
N TYR A 525 10.78 1.64 -8.89
CA TYR A 525 9.51 2.14 -9.41
C TYR A 525 8.80 3.01 -8.37
N ASP A 526 8.42 4.22 -8.78
CA ASP A 526 7.65 5.18 -8.01
C ASP A 526 6.27 5.38 -8.67
N PRO A 527 5.16 4.91 -8.04
CA PRO A 527 3.82 5.04 -8.61
C PRO A 527 3.36 6.47 -8.87
N GLU A 528 3.96 7.46 -8.17
CA GLU A 528 3.59 8.87 -8.33
C GLU A 528 4.31 9.54 -9.50
N ASN A 529 5.50 9.07 -9.85
CA ASN A 529 6.36 9.73 -10.83
C ASN A 529 6.61 8.88 -12.09
N ASP A 530 6.53 7.56 -12.00
CA ASP A 530 6.86 6.68 -13.12
C ASP A 530 5.61 6.24 -13.89
N ILE A 531 5.46 6.70 -15.11
CA ILE A 531 4.29 6.44 -15.97
C ILE A 531 4.33 5.08 -16.68
N ASN A 532 5.50 4.44 -16.77
CA ASN A 532 5.71 3.14 -17.41
C ASN A 532 7.06 2.55 -16.97
N PHE A 533 7.31 1.29 -17.33
CA PHE A 533 8.57 0.60 -17.06
C PHE A 533 9.79 1.31 -17.69
N LEU A 534 9.62 1.85 -18.89
CA LEU A 534 10.70 2.54 -19.60
C LEU A 534 11.25 3.73 -18.80
N HIS A 535 10.39 4.43 -18.04
CA HIS A 535 10.83 5.54 -17.20
C HIS A 535 11.79 5.07 -16.10
N VAL A 536 11.44 4.00 -15.41
CA VAL A 536 12.31 3.38 -14.38
C VAL A 536 13.62 2.85 -14.99
N PHE A 537 13.52 2.24 -16.15
CA PHE A 537 14.69 1.72 -16.90
C PHE A 537 15.66 2.85 -17.25
N LEU A 538 15.17 3.96 -17.80
CA LEU A 538 16.00 5.10 -18.18
C LEU A 538 16.69 5.76 -16.98
N GLN A 539 16.02 5.80 -15.83
CA GLN A 539 16.64 6.28 -14.59
C GLN A 539 17.77 5.34 -14.13
N ALA A 540 17.55 4.03 -14.18
CA ALA A 540 18.57 3.04 -13.84
C ALA A 540 19.77 3.12 -14.80
N ASP A 541 19.50 3.24 -16.09
CA ASP A 541 20.52 3.38 -17.14
C ASP A 541 21.36 4.65 -16.95
N ALA A 542 20.72 5.80 -16.67
CA ALA A 542 21.42 7.05 -16.38
C ALA A 542 22.39 6.90 -15.20
N VAL A 543 21.97 6.24 -14.12
CA VAL A 543 22.82 5.98 -12.95
C VAL A 543 23.98 5.03 -13.32
N MET A 544 23.71 4.01 -14.10
CA MET A 544 24.73 3.07 -14.58
C MET A 544 25.76 3.80 -15.44
N TYR A 545 25.30 4.64 -16.36
CA TYR A 545 26.18 5.41 -17.23
C TYR A 545 27.06 6.41 -16.49
N GLU A 546 26.52 7.09 -15.47
CA GLU A 546 27.33 7.94 -14.59
C GLU A 546 28.40 7.13 -13.85
N ASN A 547 28.04 5.95 -13.34
CA ASN A 547 28.98 5.06 -12.66
C ASN A 547 30.05 4.53 -13.62
N LYS A 548 29.68 4.25 -14.88
CA LYS A 548 30.61 3.86 -15.93
C LYS A 548 31.62 4.97 -16.24
N LYS A 549 31.15 6.20 -16.42
CA LYS A 549 32.03 7.39 -16.62
C LYS A 549 32.97 7.63 -15.45
N LYS A 550 32.53 7.49 -14.22
CA LYS A 550 33.37 7.63 -13.02
C LYS A 550 34.47 6.56 -12.99
N ALA A 551 34.11 5.33 -13.38
CA ALA A 551 35.09 4.24 -13.50
C ALA A 551 36.11 4.45 -14.63
N GLU A 552 35.68 5.06 -15.76
CA GLU A 552 36.55 5.39 -16.90
C GLU A 552 37.36 6.67 -16.70
N GLY A 553 36.76 7.71 -16.08
CA GLY A 553 37.46 8.98 -15.80
C GLY A 553 38.62 8.85 -14.83
N ASN A 554 38.68 7.81 -14.03
CA ASN A 554 39.88 7.41 -13.27
C ASN A 554 40.98 6.73 -14.13
N ARG A 555 40.76 6.59 -15.45
CA ARG A 555 41.76 6.09 -16.40
C ARG A 555 42.79 7.17 -16.83
N MET A 556 42.49 8.46 -16.59
CA MET A 556 43.35 9.58 -17.05
C MET A 556 44.08 10.32 -15.91
N ARG A 557 44.21 9.69 -14.72
CA ARG A 557 45.07 10.23 -13.67
C ARG A 557 46.05 9.20 -13.20
#